data_a73194b79aa7925f5d9b9c3069e925fe
#
_entry.id   a73194b79aa7925f5d9b9c3069e925fe
#
_cell.length_a   1.000
_cell.length_b   1.000
_cell.length_c   1.000
_cell.angle_alpha   90.00
_cell.angle_beta   90.00
_cell.angle_gamma   90.00
#
_symmetry.space_group_name_H-M   'P 1'
#
loop_
_entity.id
_entity.type
_entity.pdbx_description
1 polymer ?
#
loop_
_entity_poly.entity_id
_entity_poly.type
_entity_poly.pdbx_seq_one_letter_code
_entity_poly.pdbx_strand_id
1 'polypeptide(L)'
;MNTKKKRTMVEWAMHYRQIIILTTCCLIAFGIYSLPNMRKNEFPDFTIRQGIVVAVAPGNTSEEMVEQVTKPLEDYIFSYKEVKKEKTISKSRDGIVYIQVELNDDLNNKDEFWSKFKHGIATFKSQLPSNVLAVQVMDDFGDTSALLITMESEEKTYRELDEYMDVLQERLRRIPSVGRMSVSGLRKEQISIYIDPERLSQYGLGEKTLSLALMQKGFATTGGRVNTEGYTCPIYVAKSLNTLYDVQQQIIYTDPQGNNIRLKDVARVVKEYPQMESSITNNGKKCILLSVEMKKGQNIVKMGEDINAVLDNFQKELPQDVSLFRITDQSQVVGDSVVNFLRELLIAILAVVLVVMILLPMRVALVAASTIPITIFISLGLFQAFGIELNTVTLA
;
A
#
# COMPACT_ATOMS: atom_id res chain seq x y z
N MET A 1 -11.13 -23.39 -68.88
CA MET A 1 -10.62 -23.37 -67.52
C MET A 1 -10.40 -21.92 -67.07
N ASN A 2 -11.37 -21.37 -66.35
CA ASN A 2 -11.36 -19.95 -65.94
C ASN A 2 -10.55 -19.83 -64.68
N THR A 3 -9.25 -19.50 -64.73
CA THR A 3 -8.42 -19.16 -63.61
C THR A 3 -8.88 -17.82 -63.02
N LYS A 4 -9.70 -17.86 -61.96
CA LYS A 4 -10.03 -16.69 -61.17
C LYS A 4 -8.69 -16.10 -60.60
N LYS A 5 -8.20 -15.04 -61.29
CA LYS A 5 -7.05 -14.26 -60.83
C LYS A 5 -7.36 -13.77 -59.41
N LYS A 6 -6.66 -14.25 -58.38
CA LYS A 6 -6.79 -13.76 -56.99
C LYS A 6 -6.50 -12.27 -57.04
N ARG A 7 -7.52 -11.43 -56.78
CA ARG A 7 -7.34 -9.98 -56.67
C ARG A 7 -6.33 -9.68 -55.60
N THR A 8 -5.38 -8.82 -55.89
CA THR A 8 -4.42 -8.32 -54.89
C THR A 8 -5.16 -7.52 -53.81
N MET A 9 -4.61 -7.43 -52.58
CA MET A 9 -5.20 -6.62 -51.48
C MET A 9 -5.48 -5.18 -51.94
N VAL A 10 -4.60 -4.61 -52.77
CA VAL A 10 -4.75 -3.26 -53.29
C VAL A 10 -5.94 -3.15 -54.27
N GLU A 11 -6.09 -4.09 -55.19
CA GLU A 11 -7.25 -4.13 -56.12
C GLU A 11 -8.58 -4.30 -55.37
N TRP A 12 -8.59 -5.06 -54.31
CA TRP A 12 -9.76 -5.23 -53.44
C TRP A 12 -10.08 -3.93 -52.70
N ALA A 13 -9.08 -3.26 -52.12
CA ALA A 13 -9.24 -1.97 -51.43
C ALA A 13 -9.75 -0.87 -52.38
N MET A 14 -9.24 -0.80 -53.60
CA MET A 14 -9.69 0.16 -54.59
C MET A 14 -11.13 -0.10 -55.05
N HIS A 15 -11.53 -1.36 -55.15
CA HIS A 15 -12.89 -1.74 -55.54
C HIS A 15 -13.93 -1.34 -54.48
N TYR A 16 -13.58 -1.49 -53.17
CA TYR A 16 -14.45 -1.18 -52.04
C TYR A 16 -14.02 0.11 -51.30
N ARG A 17 -13.56 1.12 -52.07
CA ARG A 17 -13.01 2.38 -51.52
C ARG A 17 -13.90 3.05 -50.46
N GLN A 18 -15.24 3.01 -50.62
CA GLN A 18 -16.17 3.64 -49.67
C GLN A 18 -16.19 2.92 -48.32
N ILE A 19 -16.13 1.60 -48.33
CA ILE A 19 -16.08 0.79 -47.10
C ILE A 19 -14.77 1.03 -46.39
N ILE A 20 -13.64 1.09 -47.11
CA ILE A 20 -12.33 1.33 -46.54
C ILE A 20 -12.25 2.72 -45.91
N ILE A 21 -12.72 3.76 -46.59
CA ILE A 21 -12.76 5.12 -46.03
C ILE A 21 -13.63 5.15 -44.79
N LEU A 22 -14.82 4.56 -44.82
CA LEU A 22 -15.71 4.50 -43.65
C LEU A 22 -15.04 3.80 -42.47
N THR A 23 -14.43 2.63 -42.71
CA THR A 23 -13.71 1.87 -41.66
C THR A 23 -12.56 2.68 -41.10
N THR A 24 -11.75 3.34 -41.93
CA THR A 24 -10.64 4.18 -41.49
C THR A 24 -11.13 5.37 -40.65
N CYS A 25 -12.21 6.03 -41.09
CA CYS A 25 -12.82 7.12 -40.33
C CYS A 25 -13.33 6.64 -38.95
N CYS A 26 -13.97 5.47 -38.89
CA CYS A 26 -14.42 4.87 -37.65
C CYS A 26 -13.23 4.54 -36.70
N LEU A 27 -12.15 3.99 -37.25
CA LEU A 27 -10.97 3.67 -36.48
C LEU A 27 -10.26 4.94 -35.94
N ILE A 28 -10.19 6.01 -36.72
CA ILE A 28 -9.67 7.31 -36.29
C ILE A 28 -10.53 7.88 -35.16
N ALA A 29 -11.86 7.89 -35.35
CA ALA A 29 -12.81 8.36 -34.35
C ALA A 29 -12.67 7.56 -33.03
N PHE A 30 -12.52 6.24 -33.15
CA PHE A 30 -12.26 5.38 -32.01
C PHE A 30 -10.92 5.69 -31.35
N GLY A 31 -9.85 5.95 -32.10
CA GLY A 31 -8.55 6.35 -31.59
C GLY A 31 -8.59 7.68 -30.83
N ILE A 32 -9.31 8.67 -31.35
CA ILE A 32 -9.52 9.96 -30.65
C ILE A 32 -10.30 9.76 -29.35
N TYR A 33 -11.35 8.94 -29.38
CA TYR A 33 -12.12 8.60 -28.17
C TYR A 33 -11.30 7.84 -27.14
N SER A 34 -10.35 7.02 -27.58
CA SER A 34 -9.50 6.18 -26.73
C SER A 34 -8.58 7.01 -25.82
N LEU A 35 -7.99 8.07 -26.33
CA LEU A 35 -6.93 8.84 -25.67
C LEU A 35 -7.29 9.34 -24.25
N PRO A 36 -8.45 9.98 -24.00
CA PRO A 36 -8.85 10.36 -22.66
C PRO A 36 -9.26 9.17 -21.77
N ASN A 37 -9.76 8.09 -22.38
CA ASN A 37 -10.36 6.96 -21.67
C ASN A 37 -9.37 5.83 -21.37
N MET A 38 -8.19 5.83 -21.97
CA MET A 38 -7.13 4.84 -21.67
C MET A 38 -6.64 4.99 -20.22
N ARG A 39 -6.30 3.86 -19.64
CA ARG A 39 -5.58 3.84 -18.36
C ARG A 39 -4.23 4.49 -18.52
N LYS A 40 -3.87 5.34 -17.57
CA LYS A 40 -2.61 6.06 -17.56
C LYS A 40 -1.85 5.68 -16.29
N ASN A 41 -0.59 5.32 -16.45
CA ASN A 41 0.28 4.96 -15.35
C ASN A 41 1.70 5.50 -15.65
N GLU A 42 2.58 5.55 -14.66
CA GLU A 42 3.97 5.97 -14.90
C GLU A 42 4.76 4.86 -15.60
N PHE A 43 4.66 3.65 -15.07
CA PHE A 43 5.33 2.46 -15.59
C PHE A 43 4.30 1.39 -15.92
N PRO A 44 4.64 0.45 -16.85
CA PRO A 44 3.82 -0.72 -17.08
C PRO A 44 3.73 -1.56 -15.78
N ASP A 45 2.60 -2.23 -15.60
CA ASP A 45 2.45 -3.16 -14.48
C ASP A 45 3.54 -4.24 -14.55
N PHE A 46 4.39 -4.28 -13.54
CA PHE A 46 5.39 -5.33 -13.39
C PHE A 46 5.05 -6.21 -12.19
N THR A 47 5.31 -7.49 -12.36
CA THR A 47 5.01 -8.47 -11.32
C THR A 47 6.24 -8.73 -10.48
N ILE A 48 6.29 -8.22 -9.25
CA ILE A 48 7.29 -8.61 -8.28
C ILE A 48 6.92 -9.99 -7.75
N ARG A 49 7.84 -10.95 -7.94
CA ARG A 49 7.72 -12.35 -7.51
C ARG A 49 8.57 -12.64 -6.29
N GLN A 50 8.89 -11.62 -5.51
CA GLN A 50 9.72 -11.74 -4.32
C GLN A 50 8.89 -11.49 -3.07
N GLY A 51 9.27 -12.16 -1.99
CA GLY A 51 8.74 -11.93 -0.65
C GLY A 51 9.85 -12.11 0.37
N ILE A 52 9.66 -11.60 1.57
CA ILE A 52 10.59 -11.77 2.69
C ILE A 52 9.85 -12.43 3.85
N VAL A 53 10.42 -13.51 4.35
CA VAL A 53 10.00 -14.13 5.61
C VAL A 53 10.91 -13.60 6.71
N VAL A 54 10.33 -12.98 7.73
CA VAL A 54 11.06 -12.46 8.90
C VAL A 54 10.66 -13.28 10.11
N ALA A 55 11.64 -13.82 10.84
CA ALA A 55 11.38 -14.45 12.12
C ALA A 55 12.22 -13.78 13.22
N VAL A 56 11.61 -13.62 14.40
CA VAL A 56 12.20 -12.93 15.55
C VAL A 56 12.20 -13.86 16.75
N ALA A 57 13.42 -14.12 17.30
CA ALA A 57 13.64 -14.93 18.50
C ALA A 57 14.69 -14.23 19.39
N PRO A 58 14.28 -13.26 20.20
CA PRO A 58 15.21 -12.48 21.04
C PRO A 58 16.00 -13.39 21.98
N GLY A 59 17.27 -13.07 22.16
CA GLY A 59 18.18 -13.84 23.02
C GLY A 59 18.94 -14.96 22.34
N ASN A 60 18.60 -15.32 21.10
CA ASN A 60 19.39 -16.27 20.32
C ASN A 60 20.58 -15.57 19.67
N THR A 61 21.71 -16.23 19.63
CA THR A 61 22.86 -15.86 18.79
C THR A 61 22.56 -16.11 17.32
N SER A 62 23.35 -15.54 16.43
CA SER A 62 23.19 -15.76 14.98
C SER A 62 23.34 -17.25 14.60
N GLU A 63 24.22 -18.01 15.29
CA GLU A 63 24.41 -19.44 15.06
C GLU A 63 23.17 -20.24 15.50
N GLU A 64 22.62 -19.95 16.67
CA GLU A 64 21.37 -20.55 17.14
C GLU A 64 20.20 -20.21 16.23
N MET A 65 20.13 -18.98 15.73
CA MET A 65 19.14 -18.59 14.72
C MET A 65 19.23 -19.45 13.46
N VAL A 66 20.45 -19.73 12.97
CA VAL A 66 20.65 -20.58 11.78
C VAL A 66 20.12 -21.98 12.06
N GLU A 67 20.51 -22.61 13.15
CA GLU A 67 20.19 -24.02 13.43
C GLU A 67 18.73 -24.23 13.83
N GLN A 68 18.18 -23.34 14.67
CA GLN A 68 16.86 -23.56 15.28
C GLN A 68 15.72 -22.92 14.51
N VAL A 69 15.99 -21.89 13.70
CA VAL A 69 14.95 -21.11 13.02
C VAL A 69 15.13 -21.11 11.50
N THR A 70 16.34 -20.76 11.02
CA THR A 70 16.58 -20.55 9.59
C THR A 70 16.48 -21.85 8.80
N LYS A 71 17.23 -22.88 9.18
CA LYS A 71 17.21 -24.18 8.50
C LYS A 71 15.80 -24.81 8.46
N PRO A 72 15.07 -24.93 9.59
CA PRO A 72 13.70 -25.45 9.56
C PRO A 72 12.76 -24.63 8.66
N LEU A 73 12.90 -23.30 8.66
CA LEU A 73 12.11 -22.43 7.77
C LEU A 73 12.50 -22.64 6.29
N GLU A 74 13.78 -22.74 5.97
CA GLU A 74 14.26 -23.02 4.61
C GLU A 74 13.73 -24.35 4.10
N ASP A 75 13.82 -25.41 4.89
CA ASP A 75 13.32 -26.73 4.52
C ASP A 75 11.82 -26.70 4.24
N TYR A 76 11.07 -25.99 5.06
CA TYR A 76 9.65 -25.79 4.85
C TYR A 76 9.36 -24.95 3.60
N ILE A 77 10.05 -23.83 3.39
CA ILE A 77 9.92 -22.95 2.22
C ILE A 77 10.28 -23.75 0.94
N PHE A 78 11.31 -24.57 0.97
CA PHE A 78 11.74 -25.37 -0.17
C PHE A 78 10.85 -26.58 -0.48
N SER A 79 9.86 -26.87 0.38
CA SER A 79 8.80 -27.82 0.06
C SER A 79 7.83 -27.31 -1.01
N TYR A 80 7.76 -25.99 -1.20
CA TYR A 80 6.96 -25.37 -2.24
C TYR A 80 7.66 -25.41 -3.58
N LYS A 81 7.02 -25.99 -4.60
CA LYS A 81 7.59 -26.15 -5.96
C LYS A 81 7.70 -24.82 -6.71
N GLU A 82 6.90 -23.85 -6.31
CA GLU A 82 6.83 -22.51 -6.90
C GLU A 82 7.99 -21.62 -6.50
N VAL A 83 8.80 -22.02 -5.51
CA VAL A 83 9.95 -21.27 -5.00
C VAL A 83 11.21 -21.59 -5.81
N LYS A 84 11.91 -20.55 -6.26
CA LYS A 84 13.25 -20.64 -6.87
C LYS A 84 14.30 -20.78 -5.77
N LYS A 85 14.74 -22.01 -5.53
CA LYS A 85 15.70 -22.32 -4.47
C LYS A 85 17.05 -21.62 -4.65
N GLU A 86 17.53 -21.54 -5.90
CA GLU A 86 18.81 -20.93 -6.27
C GLU A 86 18.86 -19.42 -6.10
N LYS A 87 17.70 -18.76 -5.97
CA LYS A 87 17.59 -17.32 -5.75
C LYS A 87 17.08 -16.95 -4.35
N THR A 88 16.81 -17.94 -3.52
CA THR A 88 16.41 -17.72 -2.13
C THR A 88 17.67 -17.42 -1.30
N ILE A 89 17.63 -16.32 -0.54
CA ILE A 89 18.75 -15.84 0.25
C ILE A 89 18.32 -15.68 1.70
N SER A 90 19.01 -16.34 2.62
CA SER A 90 18.77 -16.21 4.05
C SER A 90 19.89 -15.41 4.72
N LYS A 91 19.51 -14.52 5.63
CA LYS A 91 20.42 -13.72 6.45
C LYS A 91 20.01 -13.81 7.90
N SER A 92 20.84 -14.45 8.71
CA SER A 92 20.62 -14.57 10.17
C SER A 92 21.51 -13.59 10.91
N ARG A 93 20.95 -12.97 11.93
CA ARG A 93 21.62 -12.12 12.91
C ARG A 93 21.13 -12.50 14.30
N ASP A 94 21.74 -11.93 15.32
CA ASP A 94 21.31 -12.16 16.69
C ASP A 94 19.84 -11.79 16.88
N GLY A 95 19.04 -12.79 17.22
CA GLY A 95 17.60 -12.64 17.46
C GLY A 95 16.69 -12.45 16.26
N ILE A 96 17.21 -12.38 15.02
CA ILE A 96 16.38 -12.15 13.82
C ILE A 96 16.91 -12.84 12.58
N VAL A 97 16.01 -13.33 11.73
CA VAL A 97 16.35 -13.87 10.41
C VAL A 97 15.46 -13.24 9.34
N TYR A 98 16.06 -13.02 8.18
CA TYR A 98 15.38 -12.59 6.94
C TYR A 98 15.64 -13.63 5.87
N ILE A 99 14.58 -14.20 5.30
CA ILE A 99 14.65 -15.13 4.17
C ILE A 99 13.96 -14.47 2.99
N GLN A 100 14.73 -14.04 2.00
CA GLN A 100 14.20 -13.51 0.75
C GLN A 100 13.85 -14.69 -0.15
N VAL A 101 12.58 -14.80 -0.50
CA VAL A 101 12.01 -15.87 -1.33
C VAL A 101 11.69 -15.31 -2.70
N GLU A 102 12.13 -15.94 -3.78
CA GLU A 102 11.76 -15.62 -5.15
C GLU A 102 10.92 -16.75 -5.75
N LEU A 103 9.87 -16.41 -6.48
CA LEU A 103 8.97 -17.36 -7.14
C LEU A 103 9.41 -17.60 -8.59
N ASN A 104 9.01 -18.75 -9.15
CA ASN A 104 9.23 -19.10 -10.54
C ASN A 104 8.55 -18.10 -11.49
N ASP A 105 9.18 -17.87 -12.66
CA ASP A 105 8.71 -16.86 -13.63
C ASP A 105 7.39 -17.24 -14.30
N ASP A 106 7.10 -18.52 -14.41
CA ASP A 106 5.92 -19.10 -15.03
C ASP A 106 4.68 -19.12 -14.13
N LEU A 107 4.81 -18.69 -12.88
CA LEU A 107 3.69 -18.65 -11.94
C LEU A 107 2.68 -17.53 -12.31
N ASN A 108 1.49 -17.94 -12.73
CA ASN A 108 0.45 -17.01 -13.17
C ASN A 108 -0.33 -16.36 -12.02
N ASN A 109 -0.51 -17.06 -10.90
CA ASN A 109 -1.31 -16.59 -9.76
C ASN A 109 -0.45 -16.45 -8.49
N LYS A 110 0.38 -15.41 -8.44
CA LYS A 110 1.25 -15.14 -7.29
C LYS A 110 0.46 -14.82 -6.01
N ASP A 111 -0.68 -14.13 -6.14
CA ASP A 111 -1.45 -13.66 -4.97
C ASP A 111 -2.09 -14.85 -4.23
N GLU A 112 -2.54 -15.85 -4.96
CA GLU A 112 -3.01 -17.11 -4.38
C GLU A 112 -1.87 -17.88 -3.69
N PHE A 113 -0.69 -17.93 -4.32
CA PHE A 113 0.49 -18.53 -3.72
C PHE A 113 0.84 -17.84 -2.40
N TRP A 114 1.01 -16.52 -2.41
CA TRP A 114 1.37 -15.78 -1.19
C TRP A 114 0.33 -15.93 -0.09
N SER A 115 -0.94 -15.98 -0.42
CA SER A 115 -2.01 -16.24 0.56
C SER A 115 -1.85 -17.60 1.23
N LYS A 116 -1.66 -18.66 0.45
CA LYS A 116 -1.41 -20.03 0.96
C LYS A 116 -0.10 -20.09 1.75
N PHE A 117 0.95 -19.46 1.24
CA PHE A 117 2.26 -19.44 1.86
C PHE A 117 2.25 -18.75 3.23
N LYS A 118 1.60 -17.57 3.34
CA LYS A 118 1.41 -16.87 4.63
C LYS A 118 0.69 -17.75 5.65
N HIS A 119 -0.38 -18.41 5.23
CA HIS A 119 -1.11 -19.34 6.10
C HIS A 119 -0.25 -20.53 6.52
N GLY A 120 0.49 -21.12 5.58
CA GLY A 120 1.41 -22.22 5.83
C GLY A 120 2.51 -21.84 6.81
N ILE A 121 3.18 -20.73 6.63
CA ILE A 121 4.22 -20.21 7.53
C ILE A 121 3.64 -19.92 8.92
N ALA A 122 2.46 -19.34 9.01
CA ALA A 122 1.80 -19.09 10.30
C ALA A 122 1.49 -20.39 11.06
N THR A 123 1.11 -21.44 10.35
CA THR A 123 0.90 -22.77 10.93
C THR A 123 2.23 -23.42 11.33
N PHE A 124 3.26 -23.31 10.47
CA PHE A 124 4.58 -23.87 10.71
C PHE A 124 5.27 -23.27 11.94
N LYS A 125 4.94 -22.00 12.29
CA LYS A 125 5.45 -21.36 13.52
C LYS A 125 5.29 -22.23 14.76
N SER A 126 4.25 -23.04 14.86
CA SER A 126 4.01 -23.93 16.01
C SER A 126 5.04 -25.07 16.14
N GLN A 127 5.80 -25.34 15.08
CA GLN A 127 6.87 -26.35 15.04
C GLN A 127 8.24 -25.76 15.38
N LEU A 128 8.36 -24.45 15.43
CA LEU A 128 9.57 -23.74 15.83
C LEU A 128 9.67 -23.66 17.35
N PRO A 129 10.88 -23.40 17.90
CA PRO A 129 11.08 -23.23 19.34
C PRO A 129 10.16 -22.15 19.93
N SER A 130 9.77 -22.32 21.18
CA SER A 130 8.80 -21.45 21.87
C SER A 130 9.30 -20.00 22.07
N ASN A 131 10.62 -19.75 21.97
CA ASN A 131 11.23 -18.43 22.03
C ASN A 131 11.11 -17.65 20.71
N VAL A 132 10.61 -18.26 19.62
CA VAL A 132 10.27 -17.55 18.38
C VAL A 132 8.98 -16.77 18.60
N LEU A 133 9.10 -15.46 18.82
CA LEU A 133 7.96 -14.59 19.10
C LEU A 133 7.06 -14.40 17.89
N ALA A 134 7.65 -14.15 16.73
CA ALA A 134 6.93 -13.85 15.53
C ALA A 134 7.59 -14.47 14.29
N VAL A 135 6.77 -14.92 13.35
CA VAL A 135 7.18 -15.21 11.97
C VAL A 135 6.18 -14.51 11.05
N GLN A 136 6.69 -13.63 10.19
CA GLN A 136 5.87 -12.81 9.30
C GLN A 136 6.36 -12.91 7.86
N VAL A 137 5.43 -12.94 6.92
CA VAL A 137 5.72 -12.91 5.49
C VAL A 137 5.29 -11.57 4.92
N MET A 138 6.23 -10.90 4.25
CA MET A 138 6.03 -9.65 3.53
C MET A 138 6.18 -9.92 2.03
N ASP A 139 5.17 -9.62 1.23
CA ASP A 139 5.12 -9.91 -0.22
C ASP A 139 4.65 -8.71 -1.05
N ASP A 140 4.40 -7.58 -0.42
CA ASP A 140 3.82 -6.40 -1.03
C ASP A 140 4.86 -5.31 -1.39
N PHE A 141 5.95 -5.73 -2.02
CA PHE A 141 7.04 -4.82 -2.43
C PHE A 141 6.78 -4.05 -3.73
N GLY A 142 5.69 -4.34 -4.43
CA GLY A 142 5.41 -3.79 -5.75
C GLY A 142 4.50 -2.57 -5.76
N ASP A 143 3.88 -2.30 -4.64
CA ASP A 143 2.91 -1.21 -4.56
C ASP A 143 3.64 0.08 -4.16
N THR A 144 3.83 0.97 -5.14
CA THR A 144 4.45 2.28 -4.93
C THR A 144 3.39 3.30 -4.51
N SER A 145 3.81 4.22 -3.64
CA SER A 145 2.94 5.33 -3.25
C SER A 145 2.69 6.25 -4.43
N ALA A 146 1.44 6.38 -4.85
CA ALA A 146 1.04 7.28 -5.91
C ALA A 146 1.07 8.75 -5.45
N LEU A 147 0.71 8.99 -4.19
CA LEU A 147 0.79 10.30 -3.56
C LEU A 147 1.38 10.19 -2.16
N LEU A 148 2.24 11.15 -1.82
CA LEU A 148 2.75 11.38 -0.46
C LEU A 148 2.26 12.74 0.01
N ILE A 149 1.46 12.75 1.06
CA ILE A 149 0.83 13.94 1.60
C ILE A 149 1.28 14.12 3.05
N THR A 150 1.82 15.27 3.40
CA THR A 150 2.11 15.62 4.79
C THR A 150 1.02 16.51 5.36
N MET A 151 0.69 16.26 6.62
CA MET A 151 -0.11 17.15 7.46
C MET A 151 0.81 17.68 8.56
N GLU A 152 0.97 18.99 8.62
CA GLU A 152 1.91 19.64 9.53
C GLU A 152 1.25 20.72 10.38
N SER A 153 1.77 20.90 11.59
CA SER A 153 1.44 22.02 12.48
C SER A 153 2.57 22.24 13.48
N GLU A 154 2.79 23.48 13.88
CA GLU A 154 3.71 23.84 14.98
C GLU A 154 3.02 23.68 16.33
N GLU A 155 1.74 24.00 16.43
CA GLU A 155 0.99 24.10 17.69
C GLU A 155 0.30 22.79 18.09
N LYS A 156 -0.27 22.06 17.11
CA LYS A 156 -1.06 20.86 17.36
C LYS A 156 -0.20 19.68 17.87
N THR A 157 -0.80 18.89 18.73
CA THR A 157 -0.22 17.62 19.20
C THR A 157 -0.31 16.54 18.12
N TYR A 158 0.49 15.49 18.20
CA TYR A 158 0.37 14.34 17.31
C TYR A 158 -1.00 13.69 17.36
N ARG A 159 -1.66 13.71 18.51
CA ARG A 159 -3.02 13.19 18.66
C ARG A 159 -4.04 13.98 17.86
N GLU A 160 -3.99 15.31 17.95
CA GLU A 160 -4.90 16.16 17.18
C GLU A 160 -4.66 16.02 15.67
N LEU A 161 -3.40 15.91 15.23
CA LEU A 161 -3.07 15.66 13.84
C LEU A 161 -3.57 14.28 13.38
N ASP A 162 -3.52 13.25 14.24
CA ASP A 162 -4.05 11.92 13.95
C ASP A 162 -5.57 11.95 13.75
N GLU A 163 -6.30 12.67 14.62
CA GLU A 163 -7.75 12.85 14.50
C GLU A 163 -8.14 13.49 13.15
N TYR A 164 -7.41 14.54 12.71
CA TYR A 164 -7.62 15.11 11.38
C TYR A 164 -7.22 14.16 10.24
N MET A 165 -6.13 13.41 10.43
CA MET A 165 -5.66 12.45 9.44
C MET A 165 -6.65 11.29 9.25
N ASP A 166 -7.27 10.82 10.32
CA ASP A 166 -8.31 9.79 10.25
C ASP A 166 -9.52 10.27 9.44
N VAL A 167 -9.98 11.51 9.65
CA VAL A 167 -11.06 12.11 8.86
C VAL A 167 -10.67 12.21 7.38
N LEU A 168 -9.43 12.63 7.09
CA LEU A 168 -8.94 12.69 5.71
C LEU A 168 -8.93 11.30 5.07
N GLN A 169 -8.39 10.29 5.76
CA GLN A 169 -8.38 8.91 5.26
C GLN A 169 -9.78 8.38 4.96
N GLU A 170 -10.77 8.67 5.82
CA GLU A 170 -12.16 8.26 5.57
C GLU A 170 -12.74 8.87 4.30
N ARG A 171 -12.42 10.15 4.02
CA ARG A 171 -12.85 10.83 2.79
C ARG A 171 -12.17 10.22 1.56
N LEU A 172 -10.86 9.98 1.63
CA LEU A 172 -10.10 9.39 0.54
C LEU A 172 -10.52 7.94 0.23
N ARG A 173 -10.91 7.15 1.24
CA ARG A 173 -11.43 5.79 1.05
C ARG A 173 -12.69 5.72 0.18
N ARG A 174 -13.45 6.80 0.08
CA ARG A 174 -14.66 6.86 -0.76
C ARG A 174 -14.32 6.95 -2.25
N ILE A 175 -13.08 7.27 -2.60
CA ILE A 175 -12.61 7.32 -3.97
C ILE A 175 -12.33 5.88 -4.44
N PRO A 176 -13.03 5.37 -5.47
CA PRO A 176 -12.94 3.96 -5.87
C PRO A 176 -11.53 3.52 -6.32
N SER A 177 -10.74 4.46 -6.86
CA SER A 177 -9.38 4.23 -7.38
C SER A 177 -8.31 4.19 -6.28
N VAL A 178 -8.61 4.68 -5.07
CA VAL A 178 -7.69 4.63 -3.92
C VAL A 178 -7.58 3.20 -3.41
N GLY A 179 -6.36 2.73 -3.28
CA GLY A 179 -5.99 1.41 -2.75
C GLY A 179 -5.70 1.47 -1.26
N ARG A 180 -4.48 1.02 -0.90
CA ARG A 180 -4.00 1.07 0.49
C ARG A 180 -3.57 2.48 0.85
N MET A 181 -3.78 2.82 2.11
CA MET A 181 -3.24 4.04 2.72
C MET A 181 -2.47 3.67 3.97
N SER A 182 -1.32 4.30 4.18
CA SER A 182 -0.50 4.12 5.38
C SER A 182 -0.07 5.47 5.94
N VAL A 183 -0.08 5.58 7.27
CA VAL A 183 0.35 6.77 8.00
C VAL A 183 1.68 6.47 8.65
N SER A 184 2.64 7.39 8.49
CA SER A 184 3.98 7.33 9.08
C SER A 184 4.29 8.61 9.84
N GLY A 185 5.23 8.53 10.79
CA GLY A 185 5.62 9.69 11.61
C GLY A 185 4.68 9.99 12.76
N LEU A 186 3.61 9.20 12.95
CA LEU A 186 2.69 9.35 14.06
C LEU A 186 3.31 8.81 15.36
N ARG A 187 3.23 9.59 16.41
CA ARG A 187 3.56 9.17 17.78
C ARG A 187 2.26 8.95 18.56
N LYS A 188 1.92 7.68 18.79
CA LYS A 188 0.75 7.35 19.62
C LYS A 188 1.07 7.58 21.09
N GLU A 189 0.15 8.27 21.79
CA GLU A 189 0.28 8.40 23.24
C GLU A 189 0.20 7.03 23.91
N GLN A 190 1.02 6.84 24.93
CA GLN A 190 1.04 5.62 25.76
C GLN A 190 0.87 5.97 27.23
N ILE A 191 0.41 5.00 28.00
CA ILE A 191 0.45 5.07 29.47
C ILE A 191 1.67 4.29 29.93
N SER A 192 2.66 5.02 30.45
CA SER A 192 3.88 4.43 31.01
C SER A 192 3.71 4.20 32.50
N ILE A 193 4.09 3.01 32.93
CA ILE A 193 4.03 2.58 34.32
C ILE A 193 5.46 2.43 34.83
N TYR A 194 5.92 3.40 35.59
CA TYR A 194 7.25 3.38 36.25
C TYR A 194 7.12 2.74 37.61
N ILE A 195 7.60 1.51 37.74
CA ILE A 195 7.53 0.73 38.95
C ILE A 195 8.52 1.32 39.97
N ASP A 196 8.10 1.42 41.23
CA ASP A 196 8.94 1.75 42.36
C ASP A 196 9.30 0.44 43.11
N PRO A 197 10.55 -0.06 42.94
CA PRO A 197 10.94 -1.35 43.55
C PRO A 197 10.89 -1.37 45.06
N GLU A 198 11.17 -0.23 45.71
CA GLU A 198 11.15 -0.12 47.16
C GLU A 198 9.74 -0.25 47.72
N ARG A 199 8.78 0.47 47.12
CA ARG A 199 7.37 0.35 47.47
C ARG A 199 6.81 -1.03 47.19
N LEU A 200 7.18 -1.61 46.04
CA LEU A 200 6.75 -2.95 45.69
C LEU A 200 7.21 -3.99 46.72
N SER A 201 8.47 -3.88 47.16
CA SER A 201 9.05 -4.70 48.21
C SER A 201 8.37 -4.53 49.57
N GLN A 202 7.98 -3.30 49.92
CA GLN A 202 7.28 -3.02 51.21
C GLN A 202 5.94 -3.78 51.30
N TYR A 203 5.28 -3.99 50.18
CA TYR A 203 4.04 -4.80 50.09
C TYR A 203 4.30 -6.29 49.89
N GLY A 204 5.56 -6.74 49.86
CA GLY A 204 5.92 -8.14 49.61
C GLY A 204 5.59 -8.64 48.20
N LEU A 205 5.47 -7.73 47.26
CA LEU A 205 5.11 -8.03 45.85
C LEU A 205 6.36 -8.09 44.96
N GLY A 206 6.39 -9.07 44.06
CA GLY A 206 7.43 -9.17 43.05
C GLY A 206 6.93 -8.60 41.68
N GLU A 207 7.90 -8.22 40.83
CA GLU A 207 7.60 -7.71 39.49
C GLU A 207 6.73 -8.68 38.62
N LYS A 208 6.93 -9.99 38.79
CA LYS A 208 6.12 -11.01 38.12
C LYS A 208 4.66 -10.94 38.51
N THR A 209 4.36 -10.70 39.80
CA THR A 209 2.98 -10.58 40.31
C THR A 209 2.30 -9.37 39.71
N LEU A 210 3.02 -8.25 39.61
CA LEU A 210 2.51 -7.03 38.96
C LEU A 210 2.26 -7.25 37.46
N SER A 211 3.22 -7.83 36.74
CA SER A 211 3.08 -8.14 35.33
C SER A 211 1.87 -9.06 35.06
N LEU A 212 1.68 -10.11 35.85
CA LEU A 212 0.55 -11.00 35.73
C LEU A 212 -0.79 -10.28 36.01
N ALA A 213 -0.84 -9.43 37.05
CA ALA A 213 -2.04 -8.68 37.38
C ALA A 213 -2.44 -7.69 36.27
N LEU A 214 -1.45 -7.04 35.63
CA LEU A 214 -1.69 -6.16 34.49
C LEU A 214 -2.12 -6.93 33.24
N MET A 215 -1.48 -8.06 32.94
CA MET A 215 -1.86 -8.91 31.81
C MET A 215 -3.28 -9.49 31.96
N GLN A 216 -3.64 -9.97 33.13
CA GLN A 216 -4.96 -10.57 33.38
C GLN A 216 -6.10 -9.56 33.15
N LYS A 217 -5.91 -8.30 33.45
CA LYS A 217 -6.94 -7.25 33.28
C LYS A 217 -6.99 -6.66 31.86
N GLY A 218 -5.97 -6.89 31.05
CA GLY A 218 -5.97 -6.54 29.64
C GLY A 218 -6.81 -7.47 28.75
N PHE A 219 -7.17 -8.65 29.23
CA PHE A 219 -8.02 -9.58 28.48
C PHE A 219 -9.49 -9.19 28.60
N ALA A 220 -10.17 -9.07 27.46
CA ALA A 220 -11.61 -8.93 27.40
C ALA A 220 -12.24 -10.25 27.93
N THR A 221 -12.69 -10.25 29.16
CA THR A 221 -13.49 -11.36 29.69
C THR A 221 -14.88 -11.29 29.05
N THR A 222 -15.24 -12.32 28.30
CA THR A 222 -16.63 -12.52 27.90
C THR A 222 -17.43 -12.82 29.16
N GLY A 223 -18.31 -11.92 29.55
CA GLY A 223 -19.13 -12.06 30.77
C GLY A 223 -20.13 -13.19 30.71
N GLY A 224 -20.22 -13.97 29.61
CA GLY A 224 -21.19 -15.03 29.43
C GLY A 224 -22.58 -14.52 29.05
N ARG A 225 -23.57 -15.43 29.18
CA ARG A 225 -24.99 -15.15 28.94
C ARG A 225 -25.81 -15.68 30.09
N VAL A 226 -26.75 -14.89 30.55
CA VAL A 226 -27.78 -15.39 31.49
C VAL A 226 -29.00 -15.79 30.68
N ASN A 227 -29.40 -17.07 30.79
CA ASN A 227 -30.60 -17.56 30.18
C ASN A 227 -31.68 -17.60 31.27
N THR A 228 -32.74 -16.83 31.10
CA THR A 228 -33.95 -16.88 31.90
C THR A 228 -35.09 -17.37 31.00
N GLU A 229 -36.12 -17.95 31.55
CA GLU A 229 -37.28 -18.45 30.77
C GLU A 229 -37.80 -17.36 29.82
N GLY A 230 -37.49 -17.52 28.53
CA GLY A 230 -37.89 -16.62 27.43
C GLY A 230 -36.92 -15.52 26.98
N TYR A 231 -35.80 -15.27 27.68
CA TYR A 231 -34.83 -14.22 27.29
C TYR A 231 -33.41 -14.67 27.54
N THR A 232 -32.52 -14.35 26.57
CA THR A 232 -31.06 -14.48 26.71
C THR A 232 -30.44 -13.10 26.82
N CYS A 233 -29.92 -12.74 28.00
CA CYS A 233 -29.25 -11.47 28.22
C CYS A 233 -27.73 -11.68 28.19
N PRO A 234 -27.01 -11.05 27.23
CA PRO A 234 -25.55 -11.05 27.29
C PRO A 234 -25.07 -10.19 28.45
N ILE A 235 -24.10 -10.69 29.21
CA ILE A 235 -23.42 -9.92 30.27
C ILE A 235 -22.25 -9.20 29.63
N TYR A 236 -22.27 -7.87 29.63
CA TYR A 236 -21.14 -7.05 29.24
C TYR A 236 -20.36 -6.62 30.48
N VAL A 237 -19.07 -6.99 30.51
CA VAL A 237 -18.15 -6.42 31.48
C VAL A 237 -17.68 -5.08 30.91
N ALA A 238 -18.08 -3.98 31.52
CA ALA A 238 -17.64 -2.65 31.11
C ALA A 238 -16.09 -2.58 31.16
N LYS A 239 -15.46 -2.09 30.07
CA LYS A 239 -14.02 -1.81 30.06
C LYS A 239 -13.74 -0.72 31.08
N SER A 240 -13.04 -1.07 32.15
CA SER A 240 -12.77 -0.17 33.26
C SER A 240 -11.51 0.70 33.09
N LEU A 241 -10.80 0.58 31.96
CA LEU A 241 -9.50 1.26 31.75
C LEU A 241 -9.59 2.25 30.59
N ASN A 242 -10.45 3.26 30.73
CA ASN A 242 -10.62 4.29 29.69
C ASN A 242 -9.80 5.56 29.95
N THR A 243 -9.39 5.80 31.19
CA THR A 243 -8.68 7.01 31.59
C THR A 243 -7.38 6.66 32.36
N LEU A 244 -6.45 7.63 32.41
CA LEU A 244 -5.25 7.51 33.23
C LEU A 244 -5.62 7.20 34.70
N TYR A 245 -6.70 7.83 35.20
CA TYR A 245 -7.19 7.61 36.55
C TYR A 245 -7.63 6.16 36.77
N ASP A 246 -8.32 5.54 35.82
CA ASP A 246 -8.77 4.15 35.93
C ASP A 246 -7.57 3.20 36.05
N VAL A 247 -6.51 3.46 35.25
CA VAL A 247 -5.27 2.68 35.30
C VAL A 247 -4.60 2.85 36.68
N GLN A 248 -4.52 4.09 37.20
CA GLN A 248 -3.93 4.37 38.50
C GLN A 248 -4.69 3.69 39.66
N GLN A 249 -6.00 3.62 39.58
CA GLN A 249 -6.88 3.02 40.58
C GLN A 249 -7.00 1.51 40.47
N GLN A 250 -6.38 0.89 39.50
CA GLN A 250 -6.42 -0.55 39.29
C GLN A 250 -5.86 -1.30 40.49
N ILE A 251 -6.65 -2.22 41.07
CA ILE A 251 -6.23 -3.11 42.14
C ILE A 251 -5.31 -4.18 41.53
N ILE A 252 -4.07 -4.24 41.99
CA ILE A 252 -3.05 -5.20 41.57
C ILE A 252 -2.95 -6.40 42.52
N TYR A 253 -3.23 -6.16 43.80
CA TYR A 253 -3.20 -7.20 44.81
C TYR A 253 -4.18 -6.88 45.95
N THR A 254 -4.71 -7.90 46.61
CA THR A 254 -5.49 -7.79 47.85
C THR A 254 -4.78 -8.61 48.91
N ASP A 255 -4.41 -8.01 49.99
CA ASP A 255 -3.73 -8.70 51.09
C ASP A 255 -4.67 -9.67 51.82
N PRO A 256 -4.17 -10.60 52.64
CA PRO A 256 -5.00 -11.52 53.44
C PRO A 256 -5.93 -10.81 54.45
N GLN A 257 -5.68 -9.55 54.75
CA GLN A 257 -6.48 -8.72 55.65
C GLN A 257 -7.60 -7.97 54.91
N GLY A 258 -7.65 -8.08 53.57
CA GLY A 258 -8.66 -7.45 52.72
C GLY A 258 -8.30 -6.03 52.25
N ASN A 259 -7.07 -5.56 52.45
CA ASN A 259 -6.64 -4.27 51.92
C ASN A 259 -6.28 -4.37 50.45
N ASN A 260 -6.80 -3.46 49.66
CA ASN A 260 -6.55 -3.40 48.23
C ASN A 260 -5.33 -2.53 47.93
N ILE A 261 -4.29 -3.10 47.35
CA ILE A 261 -3.11 -2.40 46.86
C ILE A 261 -3.40 -2.00 45.40
N ARG A 262 -3.29 -0.72 45.09
CA ARG A 262 -3.56 -0.17 43.79
C ARG A 262 -2.27 0.13 43.02
N LEU A 263 -2.34 0.23 41.71
CA LEU A 263 -1.17 0.48 40.87
C LEU A 263 -0.46 1.79 41.25
N LYS A 264 -1.19 2.85 41.59
CA LYS A 264 -0.64 4.12 42.05
C LYS A 264 0.18 4.02 43.34
N ASP A 265 -0.04 3.00 44.17
CA ASP A 265 0.62 2.83 45.45
C ASP A 265 2.05 2.27 45.28
N VAL A 266 2.32 1.57 44.15
CA VAL A 266 3.59 0.91 43.84
C VAL A 266 4.26 1.41 42.57
N ALA A 267 3.60 2.27 41.81
CA ALA A 267 4.13 2.77 40.52
C ALA A 267 3.65 4.20 40.24
N ARG A 268 4.47 4.95 39.52
CA ARG A 268 4.10 6.22 38.92
C ARG A 268 3.53 5.96 37.55
N VAL A 269 2.27 6.29 37.35
CA VAL A 269 1.57 6.12 36.07
C VAL A 269 1.43 7.48 35.40
N VAL A 270 1.97 7.62 34.20
CA VAL A 270 1.95 8.87 33.42
C VAL A 270 1.51 8.60 31.99
N LYS A 271 0.88 9.58 31.40
CA LYS A 271 0.52 9.59 29.99
C LYS A 271 1.57 10.39 29.24
N GLU A 272 2.27 9.76 28.33
CA GLU A 272 3.37 10.37 27.60
C GLU A 272 3.52 9.77 26.20
N TYR A 273 4.32 10.42 25.36
CA TYR A 273 4.72 9.84 24.09
C TYR A 273 5.91 8.91 24.27
N PRO A 274 5.99 7.78 23.53
CA PRO A 274 7.16 6.90 23.58
C PRO A 274 8.42 7.65 23.18
N GLN A 275 9.57 7.10 23.57
CA GLN A 275 10.86 7.62 23.13
C GLN A 275 10.91 7.67 21.60
N MET A 276 11.49 8.73 21.05
CA MET A 276 11.52 8.97 19.62
C MET A 276 12.51 8.03 18.94
N GLU A 277 12.01 7.02 18.23
CA GLU A 277 12.83 6.13 17.40
C GLU A 277 13.06 6.72 16.00
N SER A 278 12.06 7.39 15.47
CA SER A 278 12.12 8.09 14.18
C SER A 278 11.21 9.31 14.20
N SER A 279 11.55 10.33 13.42
CA SER A 279 10.70 11.50 13.24
C SER A 279 10.63 11.90 11.79
N ILE A 280 9.48 12.39 11.37
CA ILE A 280 9.26 12.99 10.06
C ILE A 280 9.02 14.48 10.29
N THR A 281 9.80 15.29 9.58
CA THR A 281 9.63 16.74 9.59
C THR A 281 9.55 17.25 8.16
N ASN A 282 8.74 18.26 7.93
CA ASN A 282 8.68 19.00 6.68
C ASN A 282 9.00 20.46 6.97
N ASN A 283 10.04 21.01 6.31
CA ASN A 283 10.51 22.38 6.54
C ASN A 283 10.75 22.72 8.04
N GLY A 284 11.24 21.75 8.81
CA GLY A 284 11.49 21.90 10.25
C GLY A 284 10.27 21.74 11.16
N LYS A 285 9.07 21.65 10.61
CA LYS A 285 7.83 21.43 11.36
C LYS A 285 7.58 19.95 11.55
N LYS A 286 6.99 19.58 12.70
CA LYS A 286 6.50 18.21 12.90
C LYS A 286 5.37 17.91 11.93
N CYS A 287 5.39 16.73 11.34
CA CYS A 287 4.35 16.33 10.41
C CYS A 287 4.03 14.84 10.52
N ILE A 288 2.86 14.49 10.01
CA ILE A 288 2.43 13.12 9.76
C ILE A 288 2.38 12.93 8.25
N LEU A 289 2.95 11.84 7.76
CA LEU A 289 3.00 11.50 6.34
C LEU A 289 1.93 10.44 6.02
N LEU A 290 1.05 10.78 5.10
CA LEU A 290 0.09 9.84 4.49
C LEU A 290 0.63 9.40 3.14
N SER A 291 0.80 8.09 2.98
CA SER A 291 1.07 7.44 1.71
C SER A 291 -0.23 6.88 1.15
N VAL A 292 -0.52 7.19 -0.10
CA VAL A 292 -1.71 6.73 -0.82
C VAL A 292 -1.28 5.91 -2.03
N GLU A 293 -1.76 4.68 -2.11
CA GLU A 293 -1.52 3.77 -3.22
C GLU A 293 -2.74 3.69 -4.12
N MET A 294 -2.52 3.50 -5.41
CA MET A 294 -3.59 3.30 -6.38
C MET A 294 -3.98 1.82 -6.46
N LYS A 295 -5.26 1.52 -6.62
CA LYS A 295 -5.69 0.17 -7.00
C LYS A 295 -5.22 -0.19 -8.39
N LYS A 296 -4.76 -1.42 -8.58
CA LYS A 296 -4.33 -1.95 -9.88
C LYS A 296 -5.40 -1.76 -10.95
N GLY A 297 -4.96 -1.39 -12.13
CA GLY A 297 -5.83 -1.22 -13.29
C GLY A 297 -6.70 0.04 -13.27
N GLN A 298 -6.41 1.00 -12.40
CA GLN A 298 -7.08 2.32 -12.39
C GLN A 298 -6.26 3.36 -13.16
N ASN A 299 -6.82 4.56 -13.31
CA ASN A 299 -6.16 5.68 -13.97
C ASN A 299 -5.61 6.64 -12.90
N ILE A 300 -4.29 6.75 -12.85
CA ILE A 300 -3.60 7.55 -11.83
C ILE A 300 -3.91 9.04 -11.94
N VAL A 301 -4.06 9.57 -13.16
CA VAL A 301 -4.37 10.99 -13.39
C VAL A 301 -5.76 11.34 -12.83
N LYS A 302 -6.76 10.50 -13.15
CA LYS A 302 -8.11 10.67 -12.62
C LYS A 302 -8.16 10.53 -11.10
N MET A 303 -7.42 9.55 -10.55
CA MET A 303 -7.31 9.41 -9.09
C MET A 303 -6.75 10.66 -8.45
N GLY A 304 -5.71 11.25 -9.05
CA GLY A 304 -5.11 12.48 -8.54
C GLY A 304 -6.07 13.66 -8.57
N GLU A 305 -6.85 13.83 -9.64
CA GLU A 305 -7.90 14.86 -9.73
C GLU A 305 -8.93 14.71 -8.62
N ASP A 306 -9.44 13.47 -8.41
CA ASP A 306 -10.42 13.19 -7.36
C ASP A 306 -9.85 13.44 -5.95
N ILE A 307 -8.60 13.02 -5.70
CA ILE A 307 -7.91 13.27 -4.43
C ILE A 307 -7.68 14.77 -4.22
N ASN A 308 -7.22 15.49 -5.23
CA ASN A 308 -6.95 16.92 -5.14
C ASN A 308 -8.22 17.70 -4.78
N ALA A 309 -9.36 17.34 -5.36
CA ALA A 309 -10.64 17.94 -5.01
C ALA A 309 -10.99 17.72 -3.53
N VAL A 310 -10.71 16.55 -2.97
CA VAL A 310 -10.92 16.25 -1.55
C VAL A 310 -9.96 17.06 -0.68
N LEU A 311 -8.66 17.10 -1.03
CA LEU A 311 -7.63 17.82 -0.28
C LEU A 311 -7.92 19.33 -0.22
N ASP A 312 -8.27 19.95 -1.34
CA ASP A 312 -8.56 21.38 -1.42
C ASP A 312 -9.80 21.79 -0.61
N ASN A 313 -10.79 20.91 -0.53
CA ASN A 313 -11.94 21.12 0.32
C ASN A 313 -11.60 20.90 1.79
N PHE A 314 -10.84 19.85 2.10
CA PHE A 314 -10.45 19.53 3.46
C PHE A 314 -9.52 20.59 4.06
N GLN A 315 -8.60 21.16 3.27
CA GLN A 315 -7.73 22.26 3.72
C GLN A 315 -8.53 23.48 4.21
N LYS A 316 -9.69 23.77 3.64
CA LYS A 316 -10.55 24.89 4.05
C LYS A 316 -11.25 24.65 5.40
N GLU A 317 -11.40 23.39 5.78
CA GLU A 317 -12.02 22.98 7.03
C GLU A 317 -11.02 22.88 8.19
N LEU A 318 -9.72 22.74 7.85
CA LEU A 318 -8.64 22.65 8.84
C LEU A 318 -8.40 23.99 9.56
N PRO A 319 -7.97 23.96 10.83
CA PRO A 319 -7.47 25.16 11.51
C PRO A 319 -6.35 25.83 10.73
N GLN A 320 -6.18 27.15 10.91
CA GLN A 320 -5.19 27.94 10.17
C GLN A 320 -3.72 27.51 10.41
N ASP A 321 -3.45 26.87 11.55
CA ASP A 321 -2.15 26.35 11.94
C ASP A 321 -1.84 24.95 11.38
N VAL A 322 -2.81 24.30 10.73
CA VAL A 322 -2.65 22.97 10.11
C VAL A 322 -2.62 23.10 8.61
N SER A 323 -1.56 22.61 7.97
CA SER A 323 -1.39 22.67 6.52
C SER A 323 -1.13 21.30 5.93
N LEU A 324 -1.64 21.11 4.70
CA LEU A 324 -1.41 19.92 3.89
C LEU A 324 -0.42 20.25 2.77
N PHE A 325 0.61 19.41 2.61
CA PHE A 325 1.55 19.50 1.50
C PHE A 325 1.62 18.19 0.74
N ARG A 326 1.70 18.29 -0.58
CA ARG A 326 1.97 17.17 -1.47
C ARG A 326 3.47 17.08 -1.69
N ILE A 327 4.11 16.08 -1.09
CA ILE A 327 5.56 15.86 -1.26
C ILE A 327 5.82 15.21 -2.62
N THR A 328 4.97 14.26 -3.00
CA THR A 328 5.02 13.59 -4.29
C THR A 328 3.59 13.43 -4.81
N ASP A 329 3.39 13.81 -6.06
CA ASP A 329 2.14 13.62 -6.78
C ASP A 329 2.44 12.98 -8.14
N GLN A 330 2.41 11.66 -8.18
CA GLN A 330 2.67 10.87 -9.38
C GLN A 330 1.59 11.11 -10.44
N SER A 331 0.37 11.46 -10.04
CA SER A 331 -0.73 11.74 -10.96
C SER A 331 -0.45 12.97 -11.83
N GLN A 332 0.18 13.99 -11.23
CA GLN A 332 0.59 15.21 -11.94
C GLN A 332 1.74 14.91 -12.89
N VAL A 333 2.76 14.17 -12.44
CA VAL A 333 3.92 13.79 -13.27
C VAL A 333 3.48 13.01 -14.51
N VAL A 334 2.57 12.05 -14.34
CA VAL A 334 2.03 11.26 -15.45
C VAL A 334 1.16 12.12 -16.36
N GLY A 335 0.32 12.98 -15.81
CA GLY A 335 -0.49 13.93 -16.57
C GLY A 335 0.36 14.83 -17.46
N ASP A 336 1.38 15.44 -16.89
CA ASP A 336 2.34 16.32 -17.60
C ASP A 336 3.11 15.53 -18.67
N SER A 337 3.53 14.31 -18.39
CA SER A 337 4.22 13.44 -19.36
C SER A 337 3.35 13.12 -20.58
N VAL A 338 2.06 12.82 -20.37
CA VAL A 338 1.11 12.60 -21.48
C VAL A 338 0.91 13.87 -22.31
N VAL A 339 0.77 15.02 -21.66
CA VAL A 339 0.60 16.30 -22.38
C VAL A 339 1.87 16.65 -23.17
N ASN A 340 3.05 16.49 -22.58
CA ASN A 340 4.32 16.71 -23.25
C ASN A 340 4.50 15.78 -24.46
N PHE A 341 4.19 14.48 -24.29
CA PHE A 341 4.22 13.53 -25.40
C PHE A 341 3.30 13.96 -26.57
N LEU A 342 2.08 14.37 -26.28
CA LEU A 342 1.14 14.83 -27.32
C LEU A 342 1.66 16.09 -28.03
N ARG A 343 2.28 17.00 -27.30
CA ARG A 343 2.91 18.20 -27.87
C ARG A 343 4.08 17.85 -28.78
N GLU A 344 4.99 16.99 -28.32
CA GLU A 344 6.15 16.54 -29.10
C GLU A 344 5.71 15.75 -30.35
N LEU A 345 4.73 14.89 -30.22
CA LEU A 345 4.12 14.17 -31.32
C LEU A 345 3.56 15.11 -32.37
N LEU A 346 2.83 16.16 -31.96
CA LEU A 346 2.28 17.16 -32.87
C LEU A 346 3.41 17.91 -33.62
N ILE A 347 4.45 18.31 -32.89
CA ILE A 347 5.63 18.97 -33.48
C ILE A 347 6.32 18.05 -34.47
N ALA A 348 6.52 16.78 -34.13
CA ALA A 348 7.12 15.79 -35.03
C ALA A 348 6.30 15.59 -36.31
N ILE A 349 4.97 15.45 -36.18
CA ILE A 349 4.06 15.34 -37.33
C ILE A 349 4.20 16.58 -38.22
N LEU A 350 4.15 17.78 -37.66
CA LEU A 350 4.28 19.04 -38.41
C LEU A 350 5.62 19.13 -39.12
N ALA A 351 6.72 18.76 -38.44
CA ALA A 351 8.06 18.76 -39.04
C ALA A 351 8.14 17.78 -40.21
N VAL A 352 7.65 16.57 -40.09
CA VAL A 352 7.65 15.58 -41.15
C VAL A 352 6.76 16.03 -42.33
N VAL A 353 5.57 16.57 -42.06
CA VAL A 353 4.69 17.15 -43.07
C VAL A 353 5.38 18.26 -43.89
N LEU A 354 6.08 19.16 -43.18
CA LEU A 354 6.81 20.26 -43.81
C LEU A 354 7.92 19.73 -44.71
N VAL A 355 8.74 18.79 -44.26
CA VAL A 355 9.82 18.19 -45.04
C VAL A 355 9.25 17.46 -46.29
N VAL A 356 8.19 16.70 -46.09
CA VAL A 356 7.55 15.96 -47.21
C VAL A 356 6.95 16.94 -48.23
N MET A 357 6.37 18.07 -47.80
CA MET A 357 5.83 19.09 -48.72
C MET A 357 6.91 19.79 -49.53
N ILE A 358 8.12 19.93 -48.97
CA ILE A 358 9.27 20.53 -49.72
C ILE A 358 9.83 19.56 -50.76
N LEU A 359 9.91 18.27 -50.42
CA LEU A 359 10.57 17.28 -51.26
C LEU A 359 9.66 16.64 -52.31
N LEU A 360 8.34 16.61 -52.13
CA LEU A 360 7.40 15.92 -52.98
C LEU A 360 6.35 16.85 -53.59
N PRO A 361 5.84 16.53 -54.82
CA PRO A 361 4.73 17.26 -55.38
C PRO A 361 3.53 17.30 -54.41
N MET A 362 2.84 18.43 -54.32
CA MET A 362 1.79 18.71 -53.34
C MET A 362 0.75 17.60 -53.16
N ARG A 363 0.33 16.99 -54.26
CA ARG A 363 -0.67 15.90 -54.23
C ARG A 363 -0.16 14.63 -53.55
N VAL A 364 1.09 14.28 -53.76
CA VAL A 364 1.74 13.11 -53.13
C VAL A 364 2.09 13.42 -51.68
N ALA A 365 2.56 14.64 -51.42
CA ALA A 365 2.87 15.12 -50.08
C ALA A 365 1.66 15.07 -49.14
N LEU A 366 0.47 15.50 -49.59
CA LEU A 366 -0.75 15.47 -48.79
C LEU A 366 -1.18 14.04 -48.42
N VAL A 367 -1.05 13.08 -49.37
CA VAL A 367 -1.37 11.67 -49.10
C VAL A 367 -0.36 11.10 -48.08
N ALA A 368 0.91 11.29 -48.29
CA ALA A 368 1.96 10.80 -47.40
C ALA A 368 1.81 11.41 -45.99
N ALA A 369 1.60 12.74 -45.90
CA ALA A 369 1.42 13.45 -44.65
C ALA A 369 0.18 12.99 -43.85
N SER A 370 -0.91 12.66 -44.53
CA SER A 370 -2.15 12.17 -43.88
C SER A 370 -1.99 10.77 -43.29
N THR A 371 -1.09 9.94 -43.82
CA THR A 371 -0.91 8.56 -43.37
C THR A 371 -0.38 8.51 -41.91
N ILE A 372 0.47 9.43 -41.50
CA ILE A 372 1.09 9.46 -40.19
C ILE A 372 0.04 9.63 -39.07
N PRO A 373 -0.78 10.70 -39.04
CA PRO A 373 -1.79 10.85 -38.00
C PRO A 373 -2.84 9.73 -38.02
N ILE A 374 -3.18 9.22 -39.21
CA ILE A 374 -4.13 8.10 -39.35
C ILE A 374 -3.60 6.86 -38.64
N THR A 375 -2.35 6.47 -38.90
CA THR A 375 -1.75 5.30 -38.27
C THR A 375 -1.64 5.46 -36.76
N ILE A 376 -1.26 6.65 -36.26
CA ILE A 376 -1.16 6.93 -34.83
C ILE A 376 -2.52 6.74 -34.13
N PHE A 377 -3.59 7.35 -34.65
CA PHE A 377 -4.90 7.21 -34.03
C PHE A 377 -5.44 5.78 -34.10
N ILE A 378 -5.17 5.06 -35.18
CA ILE A 378 -5.52 3.63 -35.29
C ILE A 378 -4.73 2.83 -34.23
N SER A 379 -3.43 3.09 -34.06
CA SER A 379 -2.60 2.41 -33.04
C SER A 379 -3.11 2.67 -31.63
N LEU A 380 -3.45 3.91 -31.30
CA LEU A 380 -4.03 4.26 -30.00
C LEU A 380 -5.37 3.56 -29.75
N GLY A 381 -6.23 3.49 -30.78
CA GLY A 381 -7.48 2.74 -30.69
C GLY A 381 -7.25 1.25 -30.45
N LEU A 382 -6.27 0.65 -31.14
CA LEU A 382 -5.89 -0.75 -30.90
C LEU A 382 -5.31 -0.97 -29.51
N PHE A 383 -4.48 -0.06 -29.00
CA PHE A 383 -3.98 -0.17 -27.63
C PHE A 383 -5.12 -0.26 -26.63
N GLN A 384 -6.13 0.60 -26.73
CA GLN A 384 -7.31 0.50 -25.87
C GLN A 384 -8.08 -0.82 -26.06
N ALA A 385 -8.27 -1.25 -27.31
CA ALA A 385 -8.99 -2.50 -27.61
C ALA A 385 -8.28 -3.73 -27.01
N PHE A 386 -6.96 -3.74 -26.97
CA PHE A 386 -6.14 -4.80 -26.38
C PHE A 386 -5.86 -4.58 -24.87
N GLY A 387 -6.39 -3.52 -24.27
CA GLY A 387 -6.19 -3.23 -22.84
C GLY A 387 -4.78 -2.78 -22.47
N ILE A 388 -4.01 -2.28 -23.46
CA ILE A 388 -2.66 -1.74 -23.24
C ILE A 388 -2.78 -0.35 -22.62
N GLU A 389 -2.05 -0.11 -21.54
CA GLU A 389 -2.05 1.15 -20.80
C GLU A 389 -1.10 2.16 -21.45
N LEU A 390 -1.43 3.46 -21.32
CA LEU A 390 -0.51 4.54 -21.63
C LEU A 390 0.44 4.75 -20.45
N ASN A 391 1.73 4.51 -20.68
CA ASN A 391 2.78 4.76 -19.72
C ASN A 391 4.01 5.32 -20.44
N THR A 392 5.03 5.75 -19.69
CA THR A 392 6.24 6.34 -20.25
C THR A 392 6.95 5.42 -21.25
N VAL A 393 6.86 4.10 -21.07
CA VAL A 393 7.46 3.10 -21.97
C VAL A 393 6.64 2.91 -23.25
N THR A 394 5.31 2.89 -23.17
CA THR A 394 4.44 2.75 -24.35
C THR A 394 4.35 4.02 -25.19
N LEU A 395 4.72 5.17 -24.62
CA LEU A 395 4.76 6.47 -25.30
C LEU A 395 6.13 6.75 -25.94
N ALA A 396 7.20 6.07 -25.52
CA ALA A 396 8.53 6.17 -26.12
C ALA A 396 8.68 5.32 -27.39
#